data_913a9ca4c499ba3b8e0005c69786322b
#
_entry.id   913a9ca4c499ba3b8e0005c69786322b
#
_cell.length_a   1.000
_cell.length_b   1.000
_cell.length_c   1.000
_cell.angle_alpha   90.00
_cell.angle_beta   90.00
_cell.angle_gamma   90.00
#
_symmetry.space_group_name_H-M   'P 1'
#
loop_
_entity.id
_entity.type
_entity.pdbx_description
1 polymer ?
#
loop_
_entity_poly.entity_id
_entity_poly.type
_entity_poly.pdbx_seq_one_letter_code
_entity_poly.pdbx_strand_id
1 'polypeptide(L)'
;MKHTVCKVVTVVFALLPVFGLFGCGGGKKYTSDDVVLINTAYYGTEMNPVYSFALKKEKDGWLFSADCLVGSQKDHYSSFGFFPITAEDAEGFLRILCEDGEIERLCRHRNPLRIFSSSDAPARSSGMTFSDGNTTEKETTLGDRALNYLYALADRYYEAAERSADTPPDTATS
;
A
#
# COMPACT_ATOMS: atom_id res chain seq x y z
N MET A 1 -40.29 4.80 -45.98
CA MET A 1 -39.44 4.08 -45.02
C MET A 1 -38.03 4.62 -44.79
N LYS A 2 -37.55 5.65 -45.51
CA LYS A 2 -36.17 6.20 -45.37
C LYS A 2 -36.00 7.25 -44.26
N HIS A 3 -37.06 7.91 -43.82
CA HIS A 3 -36.95 8.97 -42.80
C HIS A 3 -36.94 8.49 -41.34
N THR A 4 -37.46 7.28 -41.07
CA THR A 4 -37.56 6.72 -39.71
C THR A 4 -36.20 6.21 -39.23
N VAL A 5 -35.38 5.66 -40.13
CA VAL A 5 -34.04 5.12 -39.79
C VAL A 5 -33.08 6.25 -39.39
N CYS A 6 -33.18 7.43 -40.10
CA CYS A 6 -32.31 8.56 -39.80
C CYS A 6 -32.59 9.18 -38.42
N LYS A 7 -33.82 9.19 -37.97
CA LYS A 7 -34.20 9.73 -36.63
C LYS A 7 -33.76 8.82 -35.49
N VAL A 8 -33.82 7.51 -35.70
CA VAL A 8 -33.35 6.53 -34.65
C VAL A 8 -31.85 6.59 -34.49
N VAL A 9 -31.08 6.71 -35.57
CA VAL A 9 -29.63 6.83 -35.53
C VAL A 9 -29.18 8.12 -34.83
N THR A 10 -29.88 9.23 -35.06
CA THR A 10 -29.56 10.53 -34.42
C THR A 10 -29.84 10.50 -32.92
N VAL A 11 -30.90 9.80 -32.47
CA VAL A 11 -31.19 9.67 -31.03
C VAL A 11 -30.17 8.79 -30.32
N VAL A 12 -29.71 7.71 -30.98
CA VAL A 12 -28.67 6.84 -30.40
C VAL A 12 -27.34 7.56 -30.28
N PHE A 13 -26.95 8.38 -31.27
CA PHE A 13 -25.72 9.19 -31.20
C PHE A 13 -25.77 10.34 -30.18
N ALA A 14 -26.99 10.89 -29.91
CA ALA A 14 -27.14 11.93 -28.89
C ALA A 14 -27.11 11.37 -27.46
N LEU A 15 -27.38 10.06 -27.25
CA LEU A 15 -27.33 9.42 -25.95
C LEU A 15 -25.91 8.92 -25.57
N LEU A 16 -25.04 8.67 -26.54
CA LEU A 16 -23.65 8.21 -26.29
C LEU A 16 -22.77 9.20 -25.50
N PRO A 17 -22.85 10.52 -25.68
CA PRO A 17 -22.06 11.45 -24.85
C PRO A 17 -22.59 11.61 -23.42
N VAL A 18 -23.88 11.28 -23.15
CA VAL A 18 -24.46 11.40 -21.81
C VAL A 18 -23.95 10.29 -20.89
N PHE A 19 -23.70 9.09 -21.41
CA PHE A 19 -23.08 8.02 -20.62
C PHE A 19 -21.59 8.22 -20.37
N GLY A 20 -20.90 8.96 -21.22
CA GLY A 20 -19.49 9.31 -21.06
C GLY A 20 -19.22 10.41 -20.03
N LEU A 21 -20.23 11.20 -19.66
CA LEU A 21 -20.11 12.28 -18.66
C LEU A 21 -20.38 11.84 -17.23
N PHE A 22 -20.98 10.66 -17.02
CA PHE A 22 -21.17 10.07 -15.69
C PHE A 22 -20.01 9.23 -15.21
N GLY A 23 -18.94 9.09 -16.00
CA GLY A 23 -17.70 8.37 -15.65
C GLY A 23 -16.67 9.19 -14.88
N CYS A 24 -16.97 10.40 -14.42
CA CYS A 24 -16.07 11.18 -13.58
C CYS A 24 -16.48 11.06 -12.10
N GLY A 25 -16.18 9.91 -11.52
CA GLY A 25 -15.50 9.76 -10.26
C GLY A 25 -16.05 10.47 -9.04
N GLY A 26 -17.26 10.11 -8.58
CA GLY A 26 -17.51 10.10 -7.14
C GLY A 26 -16.81 8.88 -6.50
N GLY A 27 -15.49 8.78 -6.61
CA GLY A 27 -14.74 7.72 -5.94
C GLY A 27 -14.97 7.81 -4.44
N LYS A 28 -15.27 6.67 -3.80
CA LYS A 28 -15.36 6.57 -2.34
C LYS A 28 -14.12 7.25 -1.73
N LYS A 29 -14.35 8.14 -0.79
CA LYS A 29 -13.27 8.80 -0.05
C LYS A 29 -12.91 7.90 1.13
N TYR A 30 -11.70 7.35 1.13
CA TYR A 30 -11.18 6.52 2.21
C TYR A 30 -10.50 7.38 3.28
N THR A 31 -10.56 6.89 4.51
CA THR A 31 -9.89 7.46 5.69
C THR A 31 -8.91 6.45 6.27
N SER A 32 -8.15 6.86 7.29
CA SER A 32 -7.27 5.96 8.04
C SER A 32 -7.99 4.75 8.63
N ASP A 33 -9.24 4.92 9.05
CA ASP A 33 -10.03 3.85 9.68
C ASP A 33 -10.45 2.76 8.69
N ASP A 34 -10.49 3.09 7.41
CA ASP A 34 -10.80 2.15 6.34
C ASP A 34 -9.60 1.27 5.95
N VAL A 35 -8.37 1.67 6.31
CA VAL A 35 -7.15 0.95 5.92
C VAL A 35 -6.99 -0.31 6.77
N VAL A 36 -6.88 -1.48 6.12
CA VAL A 36 -6.64 -2.78 6.79
C VAL A 36 -5.28 -3.37 6.44
N LEU A 37 -4.69 -2.96 5.33
CA LEU A 37 -3.34 -3.33 4.94
C LEU A 37 -2.71 -2.16 4.20
N ILE A 38 -1.47 -1.88 4.50
CA ILE A 38 -0.62 -1.02 3.68
C ILE A 38 0.73 -1.70 3.50
N ASN A 39 1.26 -1.62 2.30
CA ASN A 39 2.59 -2.11 1.96
C ASN A 39 3.33 -1.07 1.13
N THR A 40 4.63 -1.02 1.29
CA THR A 40 5.52 -0.20 0.47
C THR A 40 6.86 -0.90 0.33
N ALA A 41 7.42 -0.87 -0.87
CA ALA A 41 8.71 -1.49 -1.15
C ALA A 41 9.51 -0.67 -2.16
N TYR A 42 10.82 -0.77 -2.06
CA TYR A 42 11.76 -0.30 -3.05
C TYR A 42 12.79 -1.40 -3.32
N TYR A 43 12.85 -1.84 -4.54
CA TYR A 43 13.80 -2.83 -5.03
C TYR A 43 14.92 -2.14 -5.80
N GLY A 44 16.16 -2.49 -5.48
CA GLY A 44 17.33 -2.05 -6.21
C GLY A 44 17.49 -2.75 -7.56
N THR A 45 18.60 -2.48 -8.24
CA THR A 45 18.90 -3.07 -9.57
C THR A 45 19.12 -4.59 -9.54
N GLU A 46 19.40 -5.17 -8.37
CA GLU A 46 19.64 -6.61 -8.19
C GLU A 46 18.39 -7.37 -7.72
N MET A 47 17.21 -6.76 -7.83
CA MET A 47 15.92 -7.32 -7.34
C MET A 47 15.87 -7.57 -5.83
N ASN A 48 16.91 -7.18 -5.09
CA ASN A 48 16.89 -7.21 -3.65
C ASN A 48 16.16 -5.97 -3.10
N PRO A 49 15.31 -6.12 -2.09
CA PRO A 49 14.66 -4.98 -1.49
C PRO A 49 15.70 -4.08 -0.81
N VAL A 50 15.67 -2.78 -1.12
CA VAL A 50 16.34 -1.77 -0.31
C VAL A 50 15.55 -1.58 0.98
N TYR A 51 14.22 -1.65 0.86
CA TYR A 51 13.29 -1.84 1.95
C TYR A 51 11.97 -2.46 1.46
N SER A 52 11.33 -3.19 2.35
CA SER A 52 9.94 -3.61 2.22
C SER A 52 9.26 -3.53 3.58
N PHE A 53 8.13 -2.87 3.65
CA PHE A 53 7.34 -2.73 4.87
C PHE A 53 5.89 -3.10 4.59
N ALA A 54 5.25 -3.77 5.56
CA ALA A 54 3.81 -3.95 5.54
C ALA A 54 3.23 -3.80 6.94
N LEU A 55 2.09 -3.11 7.04
CA LEU A 55 1.29 -2.98 8.24
C LEU A 55 -0.09 -3.55 7.97
N LYS A 56 -0.54 -4.51 8.79
CA LYS A 56 -1.79 -5.25 8.61
C LYS A 56 -2.62 -5.23 9.88
N LYS A 57 -3.92 -4.96 9.73
CA LYS A 57 -4.90 -5.07 10.80
C LYS A 57 -5.46 -6.49 10.85
N GLU A 58 -5.41 -7.10 12.01
CA GLU A 58 -6.03 -8.39 12.32
C GLU A 58 -7.10 -8.22 13.42
N LYS A 59 -7.79 -9.31 13.76
CA LYS A 59 -8.82 -9.27 14.82
C LYS A 59 -8.26 -8.85 16.17
N ASP A 60 -7.04 -9.28 16.47
CA ASP A 60 -6.41 -9.13 17.78
C ASP A 60 -5.43 -7.95 17.84
N GLY A 61 -5.32 -7.15 16.78
CA GLY A 61 -4.44 -5.98 16.75
C GLY A 61 -3.77 -5.74 15.42
N TRP A 62 -2.64 -5.05 15.48
CA TRP A 62 -1.86 -4.70 14.32
C TRP A 62 -0.59 -5.54 14.23
N LEU A 63 -0.27 -5.96 13.01
CA LEU A 63 0.95 -6.68 12.66
C LEU A 63 1.80 -5.84 11.73
N PHE A 64 3.10 -5.85 11.95
CA PHE A 64 4.08 -5.16 11.14
C PHE A 64 5.13 -6.14 10.63
N SER A 65 5.52 -6.01 9.37
CA SER A 65 6.68 -6.72 8.80
C SER A 65 7.65 -5.73 8.19
N ALA A 66 8.92 -6.02 8.29
CA ALA A 66 9.98 -5.19 7.76
C ALA A 66 11.10 -6.05 7.16
N ASP A 67 11.67 -5.53 6.09
CA ASP A 67 12.85 -6.06 5.40
C ASP A 67 13.69 -4.84 4.99
N CYS A 68 14.68 -4.48 5.79
CA CYS A 68 15.45 -3.24 5.63
C CYS A 68 16.69 -3.21 6.50
N LEU A 69 17.53 -2.20 6.29
CA LEU A 69 18.62 -1.88 7.21
C LEU A 69 18.08 -1.17 8.45
N VAL A 70 18.42 -1.70 9.63
CA VAL A 70 18.05 -1.20 10.96
C VAL A 70 19.30 -0.80 11.75
N GLY A 71 19.09 -0.25 12.95
CA GLY A 71 20.16 0.24 13.80
C GLY A 71 20.47 1.72 13.58
N SER A 72 21.13 2.33 14.54
CA SER A 72 21.44 3.77 14.54
C SER A 72 22.28 4.23 13.35
N GLN A 73 23.09 3.34 12.77
CA GLN A 73 23.91 3.59 11.59
C GLN A 73 23.37 2.92 10.32
N LYS A 74 22.20 2.23 10.42
CA LYS A 74 21.63 1.40 9.34
C LYS A 74 22.64 0.37 8.81
N ASP A 75 23.37 -0.26 9.71
CA ASP A 75 24.45 -1.21 9.44
C ASP A 75 24.02 -2.67 9.65
N HIS A 76 22.85 -2.90 10.24
CA HIS A 76 22.29 -4.22 10.44
C HIS A 76 21.11 -4.44 9.48
N TYR A 77 21.18 -5.52 8.70
CA TYR A 77 20.05 -5.92 7.86
C TYR A 77 19.13 -6.85 8.65
N SER A 78 17.88 -6.47 8.77
CA SER A 78 16.85 -7.27 9.44
C SER A 78 15.71 -7.58 8.50
N SER A 79 15.27 -8.82 8.53
CA SER A 79 14.09 -9.29 7.78
C SER A 79 13.23 -10.10 8.74
N PHE A 80 12.08 -9.54 9.11
CA PHE A 80 11.11 -10.23 9.94
C PHE A 80 9.71 -10.19 9.33
N GLY A 81 9.00 -11.31 9.46
CA GLY A 81 7.62 -11.45 9.06
C GLY A 81 6.67 -10.66 9.96
N PHE A 82 5.38 -10.86 9.78
CA PHE A 82 4.37 -10.15 10.57
C PHE A 82 4.53 -10.41 12.08
N PHE A 83 4.87 -9.35 12.80
CA PHE A 83 5.08 -9.31 14.24
C PHE A 83 4.09 -8.33 14.90
N PRO A 84 3.51 -8.66 16.06
CA PRO A 84 2.56 -7.78 16.75
C PRO A 84 3.21 -6.47 17.18
N ILE A 85 2.52 -5.36 16.90
CA ILE A 85 2.92 -4.03 17.37
C ILE A 85 1.80 -3.39 18.20
N THR A 86 2.12 -2.33 18.93
CA THR A 86 1.13 -1.62 19.72
C THR A 86 0.11 -0.89 18.84
N ALA A 87 -1.11 -0.72 19.35
CA ALA A 87 -2.13 0.08 18.67
C ALA A 87 -1.67 1.53 18.49
N GLU A 88 -0.96 2.09 19.49
CA GLU A 88 -0.42 3.45 19.45
C GLU A 88 0.54 3.66 18.28
N ASP A 89 1.44 2.70 18.03
CA ASP A 89 2.39 2.75 16.93
C ASP A 89 1.68 2.66 15.57
N ALA A 90 0.71 1.77 15.44
CA ALA A 90 -0.07 1.66 14.21
C ALA A 90 -0.90 2.92 13.93
N GLU A 91 -1.60 3.42 14.94
CA GLU A 91 -2.41 4.65 14.84
C GLU A 91 -1.54 5.89 14.55
N GLY A 92 -0.33 5.94 15.15
CA GLY A 92 0.67 6.96 14.86
C GLY A 92 1.04 7.01 13.39
N PHE A 93 1.27 5.85 12.78
CA PHE A 93 1.54 5.74 11.34
C PHE A 93 0.32 6.14 10.49
N LEU A 94 -0.86 5.61 10.81
CA LEU A 94 -2.10 5.92 10.08
C LEU A 94 -2.45 7.40 10.13
N ARG A 95 -2.18 8.06 11.26
CA ARG A 95 -2.34 9.51 11.40
C ARG A 95 -1.43 10.26 10.44
N ILE A 96 -0.16 9.87 10.31
CA ILE A 96 0.78 10.47 9.35
C ILE A 96 0.25 10.32 7.92
N LEU A 97 -0.24 9.15 7.54
CA LEU A 97 -0.83 8.93 6.20
C LEU A 97 -2.01 9.87 5.93
N CYS A 98 -2.82 10.14 6.96
CA CYS A 98 -3.97 11.02 6.84
C CYS A 98 -3.54 12.51 6.76
N GLU A 99 -2.66 12.94 7.66
CA GLU A 99 -2.17 14.33 7.73
C GLU A 99 -1.42 14.74 6.46
N ASP A 100 -0.61 13.85 5.91
CA ASP A 100 0.18 14.10 4.70
C ASP A 100 -0.62 13.82 3.40
N GLY A 101 -1.89 13.41 3.52
CA GLY A 101 -2.76 13.12 2.37
C GLY A 101 -2.32 11.92 1.53
N GLU A 102 -1.52 11.01 2.09
CA GLU A 102 -0.96 9.85 1.40
C GLU A 102 -2.05 8.91 0.89
N ILE A 103 -3.12 8.69 1.66
CA ILE A 103 -4.26 7.84 1.26
C ILE A 103 -4.87 8.39 -0.03
N GLU A 104 -5.17 9.68 -0.07
CA GLU A 104 -5.75 10.32 -1.24
C GLU A 104 -4.78 10.34 -2.42
N ARG A 105 -3.49 10.61 -2.16
CA ARG A 105 -2.43 10.59 -3.16
C ARG A 105 -2.33 9.23 -3.83
N LEU A 106 -2.28 8.13 -3.07
CA LEU A 106 -2.21 6.78 -3.62
C LEU A 106 -3.48 6.40 -4.38
N CYS A 107 -4.66 6.77 -3.89
CA CYS A 107 -5.91 6.50 -4.60
C CYS A 107 -5.99 7.23 -5.95
N ARG A 108 -5.45 8.45 -6.05
CA ARG A 108 -5.48 9.28 -7.27
C ARG A 108 -4.29 9.06 -8.20
N HIS A 109 -3.19 8.55 -7.70
CA HIS A 109 -1.98 8.36 -8.49
C HIS A 109 -2.26 7.46 -9.70
N ARG A 110 -1.80 7.88 -10.87
CA ARG A 110 -1.84 7.08 -12.10
C ARG A 110 -0.45 6.51 -12.34
N ASN A 111 -0.37 5.18 -12.47
CA ASN A 111 0.89 4.55 -12.84
C ASN A 111 1.32 5.07 -14.21
N PRO A 112 2.60 5.35 -14.41
CA PRO A 112 3.10 5.80 -15.71
C PRO A 112 2.86 4.71 -16.76
N LEU A 113 2.54 5.15 -18.00
CA LEU A 113 2.48 4.24 -19.14
C LEU A 113 3.90 3.74 -19.43
N ARG A 114 4.17 2.49 -19.10
CA ARG A 114 5.43 1.84 -19.47
C ARG A 114 5.34 1.36 -20.91
N ILE A 115 5.87 2.14 -21.84
CA ILE A 115 6.00 1.73 -23.25
C ILE A 115 7.20 0.78 -23.41
N PHE A 116 8.24 0.94 -22.60
CA PHE A 116 9.39 0.05 -22.50
C PHE A 116 9.83 -0.05 -21.04
N SER A 117 9.80 -1.25 -20.44
CA SER A 117 10.39 -1.52 -19.13
C SER A 117 11.71 -2.26 -19.35
N SER A 118 12.81 -1.69 -18.86
CA SER A 118 14.02 -2.48 -18.59
C SER A 118 13.73 -3.36 -17.37
N SER A 119 14.00 -4.66 -17.47
CA SER A 119 13.85 -5.60 -16.34
C SER A 119 14.72 -5.22 -15.13
N ASP A 120 15.76 -4.42 -15.36
CA ASP A 120 16.76 -4.06 -14.35
C ASP A 120 16.51 -2.65 -13.76
N ALA A 121 15.40 -2.01 -14.08
CA ALA A 121 15.08 -0.70 -13.51
C ALA A 121 14.66 -0.84 -12.05
N PRO A 122 15.13 0.04 -11.14
CA PRO A 122 14.66 0.07 -9.77
C PRO A 122 13.13 0.17 -9.72
N ALA A 123 12.49 -0.71 -8.97
CA ALA A 123 11.05 -0.75 -8.85
C ALA A 123 10.61 -0.20 -7.49
N ARG A 124 9.58 0.64 -7.52
CA ARG A 124 8.94 1.20 -6.33
C ARG A 124 7.47 0.84 -6.36
N SER A 125 6.95 0.38 -5.24
CA SER A 125 5.52 0.14 -5.13
C SER A 125 5.00 0.56 -3.76
N SER A 126 3.77 1.05 -3.75
CA SER A 126 3.00 1.23 -2.53
C SER A 126 1.56 0.84 -2.79
N GLY A 127 0.98 0.12 -1.85
CA GLY A 127 -0.39 -0.36 -1.96
C GLY A 127 -1.15 -0.24 -0.65
N MET A 128 -2.46 -0.19 -0.76
CA MET A 128 -3.40 -0.23 0.37
C MET A 128 -4.55 -1.17 0.06
N THR A 129 -5.03 -1.85 1.09
CA THR A 129 -6.31 -2.57 1.07
C THR A 129 -7.21 -1.93 2.10
N PHE A 130 -8.46 -1.75 1.72
CA PHE A 130 -9.47 -1.12 2.56
C PHE A 130 -10.45 -2.16 3.11
N SER A 131 -11.17 -1.79 4.17
CA SER A 131 -12.11 -2.66 4.88
C SER A 131 -13.26 -3.19 4.02
N ASP A 132 -13.57 -2.54 2.90
CA ASP A 132 -14.56 -2.99 1.92
C ASP A 132 -13.98 -3.95 0.85
N GLY A 133 -12.71 -4.34 0.98
CA GLY A 133 -12.00 -5.22 0.06
C GLY A 133 -11.41 -4.54 -1.18
N ASN A 134 -11.64 -3.24 -1.37
CA ASN A 134 -10.97 -2.51 -2.44
C ASN A 134 -9.47 -2.38 -2.19
N THR A 135 -8.70 -2.41 -3.26
CA THR A 135 -7.24 -2.30 -3.21
C THR A 135 -6.75 -1.19 -4.14
N THR A 136 -5.60 -0.62 -3.79
CA THR A 136 -4.83 0.24 -4.69
C THR A 136 -3.37 -0.18 -4.65
N GLU A 137 -2.73 -0.24 -5.81
CA GLU A 137 -1.29 -0.49 -5.94
C GLU A 137 -0.72 0.47 -6.96
N LYS A 138 0.35 1.16 -6.60
CA LYS A 138 0.94 2.26 -7.37
C LYS A 138 2.46 2.12 -7.44
N GLU A 139 3.01 2.46 -8.61
CA GLU A 139 4.45 2.56 -8.83
C GLU A 139 5.01 3.85 -8.24
N THR A 140 4.96 3.96 -6.92
CA THR A 140 5.44 5.12 -6.16
C THR A 140 5.85 4.69 -4.76
N THR A 141 6.55 5.55 -4.04
CA THR A 141 6.87 5.38 -2.62
C THR A 141 5.89 6.19 -1.76
N LEU A 142 5.81 5.86 -0.48
CA LEU A 142 5.26 6.76 0.52
C LEU A 142 6.13 8.02 0.66
N GLY A 143 5.57 9.08 1.22
CA GLY A 143 6.33 10.28 1.56
C GLY A 143 7.38 10.02 2.64
N ASP A 144 8.38 10.90 2.70
CA ASP A 144 9.55 10.71 3.58
C ASP A 144 9.17 10.59 5.07
N ARG A 145 8.16 11.34 5.53
CA ARG A 145 7.72 11.26 6.92
C ARG A 145 7.13 9.89 7.26
N ALA A 146 6.31 9.34 6.37
CA ALA A 146 5.74 8.01 6.52
C ALA A 146 6.82 6.91 6.45
N LEU A 147 7.75 7.01 5.50
CA LEU A 147 8.88 6.07 5.40
C LEU A 147 9.78 6.12 6.64
N ASN A 148 10.14 7.32 7.12
CA ASN A 148 10.97 7.47 8.32
C ASN A 148 10.29 6.87 9.55
N TYR A 149 8.96 6.97 9.64
CA TYR A 149 8.21 6.33 10.72
C TYR A 149 8.27 4.80 10.64
N LEU A 150 8.16 4.21 9.44
CA LEU A 150 8.30 2.76 9.25
C LEU A 150 9.71 2.26 9.59
N TYR A 151 10.75 3.00 9.24
CA TYR A 151 12.10 2.70 9.68
C TYR A 151 12.24 2.75 11.20
N ALA A 152 11.64 3.75 11.86
CA ALA A 152 11.64 3.83 13.32
C ALA A 152 10.88 2.68 13.98
N LEU A 153 9.81 2.18 13.36
CA LEU A 153 9.13 0.97 13.80
C LEU A 153 10.04 -0.26 13.63
N ALA A 154 10.70 -0.39 12.48
CA ALA A 154 11.65 -1.48 12.26
C ALA A 154 12.75 -1.48 13.31
N ASP A 155 13.39 -0.33 13.58
CA ASP A 155 14.40 -0.18 14.62
C ASP A 155 13.90 -0.54 16.03
N ARG A 156 12.61 -0.31 16.30
CA ARG A 156 12.00 -0.60 17.61
C ARG A 156 11.70 -2.08 17.81
N TYR A 157 11.26 -2.75 16.75
CA TYR A 157 10.69 -4.10 16.87
C TYR A 157 11.61 -5.23 16.40
N TYR A 158 12.69 -4.95 15.65
CA TYR A 158 13.51 -6.01 15.05
C TYR A 158 14.09 -6.98 16.09
N GLU A 159 14.66 -6.50 17.21
CA GLU A 159 15.23 -7.37 18.24
C GLU A 159 14.18 -8.27 18.90
N ALA A 160 12.96 -7.78 19.10
CA ALA A 160 11.89 -8.55 19.68
C ALA A 160 11.36 -9.61 18.69
N ALA A 161 11.28 -9.25 17.42
CA ALA A 161 10.87 -10.14 16.35
C ALA A 161 11.89 -11.27 16.13
N GLU A 162 13.19 -10.95 16.10
CA GLU A 162 14.27 -11.95 15.97
C GLU A 162 14.27 -12.93 17.14
N ARG A 163 14.16 -12.45 18.39
CA ARG A 163 14.05 -13.33 19.57
C ARG A 163 12.82 -14.25 19.54
N SER A 164 11.71 -13.76 18.98
CA SER A 164 10.49 -14.55 18.85
C SER A 164 10.63 -15.66 17.80
N ALA A 165 11.38 -15.40 16.74
CA ALA A 165 11.64 -16.39 15.69
C ALA A 165 12.55 -17.55 16.17
N ASP A 166 13.45 -17.26 17.09
CA ASP A 166 14.39 -18.26 17.66
C ASP A 166 13.75 -19.16 18.74
N THR A 167 12.55 -18.81 19.22
CA THR A 167 11.85 -19.62 20.20
C THR A 167 11.06 -20.73 19.49
N PRO A 168 11.44 -22.03 19.61
CA PRO A 168 10.68 -23.11 19.02
C PRO A 168 9.25 -23.12 19.58
N PRO A 169 8.24 -23.41 18.76
CA PRO A 169 6.87 -23.52 19.25
C PRO A 169 6.84 -24.59 20.35
N ASP A 170 6.37 -24.20 21.53
CA ASP A 170 6.15 -25.13 22.62
C ASP A 170 5.38 -26.34 22.10
N THR A 171 6.06 -27.49 22.05
CA THR A 171 5.43 -28.77 21.77
C THR A 171 4.39 -28.98 22.89
N ALA A 172 3.15 -28.61 22.60
CA ALA A 172 2.02 -28.92 23.46
C ALA A 172 2.01 -30.43 23.64
N THR A 173 2.52 -30.86 24.78
CA THR A 173 2.42 -32.25 25.26
C THR A 173 0.95 -32.51 25.51
N SER A 174 0.40 -33.37 24.66
CA SER A 174 -0.95 -33.95 24.80
C SER A 174 -1.04 -34.89 25.99
#